data_032510ffa104271c99ed03a2d36c9707
#
_entry.id   032510ffa104271c99ed03a2d36c9707
#
_cell.length_a   1.000
_cell.length_b   1.000
_cell.length_c   1.000
_cell.angle_alpha   90.00
_cell.angle_beta   90.00
_cell.angle_gamma   90.00
#
_symmetry.space_group_name_H-M   'P 1'
#
loop_
_entity.id
_entity.type
_entity.pdbx_description
1 polymer ?
#
loop_
_entity_poly.entity_id
_entity_poly.type
_entity_poly.pdbx_seq_one_letter_code
_entity_poly.pdbx_strand_id
1 'polypeptide(L)'
;ITMLLIFLTAGTFVGVVGRSSAESVAYLMLSLIPARFSVAVLFVVACFVSTSMGTSVGTITLIVPIATAVSETSGFSLALCVASVIGGAMFGDNLSFISDTTIAACNGQGCAMKDKFRENFGIALPAAIASLALILVVSFHQDPGAAIIKPYNLIQLIPYLLVLAGGIAGIQVFVVLLVGIVSGAIIMLGSGQTTPWEMLTNMGSGTSGMFETSMVAILVAAMCALIREYGGFDALLTGIHKVFKGRKGGQFGMGLLVGTMDIATANNTVAIVMANPI
;
A
#
# COMPACT_ATOMS: atom_id res chain seq x y z
N ILE A 1 8.68 2.01 -14.74
CA ILE A 1 8.96 3.46 -14.55
C ILE A 1 8.00 4.05 -13.49
N THR A 2 6.70 3.79 -13.55
CA THR A 2 5.71 4.38 -12.61
C THR A 2 6.00 4.02 -11.16
N MET A 3 6.27 2.73 -10.85
CA MET A 3 6.62 2.31 -9.49
C MET A 3 7.88 2.98 -8.96
N LEU A 4 8.93 3.09 -9.80
CA LEU A 4 10.15 3.79 -9.43
C LEU A 4 9.87 5.24 -9.02
N LEU A 5 9.07 5.95 -9.81
CA LEU A 5 8.67 7.32 -9.49
C LEU A 5 7.88 7.41 -8.19
N ILE A 6 6.99 6.46 -7.91
CA ILE A 6 6.24 6.41 -6.66
C ILE A 6 7.18 6.20 -5.47
N PHE A 7 8.12 5.26 -5.54
CA PHE A 7 9.07 5.03 -4.46
C PHE A 7 9.96 6.25 -4.20
N LEU A 8 10.53 6.84 -5.25
CA LEU A 8 11.40 8.03 -5.10
C LEU A 8 10.63 9.23 -4.54
N THR A 9 9.42 9.49 -5.04
CA THR A 9 8.59 10.60 -4.52
C THR A 9 8.07 10.33 -3.12
N ALA A 10 7.73 9.08 -2.78
CA ALA A 10 7.36 8.71 -1.42
C ALA A 10 8.53 8.89 -0.44
N GLY A 11 9.74 8.47 -0.82
CA GLY A 11 10.95 8.73 -0.04
C GLY A 11 11.21 10.22 0.15
N THR A 12 11.07 11.01 -0.91
CA THR A 12 11.19 12.47 -0.85
C THR A 12 10.15 13.07 0.10
N PHE A 13 8.89 12.63 0.01
CA PHE A 13 7.81 13.07 0.91
C PHE A 13 8.16 12.81 2.38
N VAL A 14 8.57 11.59 2.71
CA VAL A 14 8.98 11.23 4.08
C VAL A 14 10.17 12.08 4.54
N GLY A 15 11.13 12.33 3.65
CA GLY A 15 12.27 13.20 3.94
C GLY A 15 11.88 14.65 4.25
N VAL A 16 10.92 15.22 3.49
CA VAL A 16 10.42 16.59 3.69
C VAL A 16 9.60 16.73 4.95
N VAL A 17 8.63 15.84 5.11
CA VAL A 17 7.63 15.91 6.21
C VAL A 17 8.24 15.46 7.52
N GLY A 18 9.25 14.61 7.46
CA GLY A 18 9.96 14.09 8.62
C GLY A 18 9.11 13.16 9.49
N ARG A 19 9.77 12.59 10.49
CA ARG A 19 9.14 11.67 11.44
C ARG A 19 8.12 12.37 12.35
N SER A 20 8.37 13.64 12.70
CA SER A 20 7.52 14.43 13.61
C SER A 20 6.10 14.61 13.10
N SER A 21 5.89 14.70 11.80
CA SER A 21 4.55 14.80 11.21
C SER A 21 3.78 13.49 11.30
N ALA A 22 4.43 12.35 11.01
CA ALA A 22 3.81 11.04 11.16
C ALA A 22 3.44 10.76 12.64
N GLU A 23 4.33 11.11 13.57
CA GLU A 23 4.06 11.06 15.01
C GLU A 23 2.89 11.95 15.42
N SER A 24 2.80 13.17 14.87
CA SER A 24 1.68 14.08 15.14
C SER A 24 0.34 13.51 14.67
N VAL A 25 0.30 12.84 13.52
CA VAL A 25 -0.90 12.11 13.05
C VAL A 25 -1.25 10.98 14.00
N ALA A 26 -0.26 10.20 14.44
CA ALA A 26 -0.47 9.11 15.39
C ALA A 26 -1.00 9.63 16.74
N TYR A 27 -0.43 10.72 17.28
CA TYR A 27 -0.89 11.34 18.54
C TYR A 27 -2.32 11.87 18.40
N LEU A 28 -2.67 12.53 17.28
CA LEU A 28 -4.04 12.95 17.03
C LEU A 28 -4.98 11.74 17.02
N MET A 29 -4.63 10.71 16.27
CA MET A 29 -5.46 9.50 16.17
C MET A 29 -5.68 8.85 17.53
N LEU A 30 -4.63 8.70 18.34
CA LEU A 30 -4.69 8.11 19.68
C LEU A 30 -5.38 9.01 20.71
N SER A 31 -5.46 10.33 20.46
CA SER A 31 -6.22 11.25 21.31
C SER A 31 -7.73 11.16 21.07
N LEU A 32 -8.14 10.78 19.85
CA LEU A 32 -9.54 10.69 19.44
C LEU A 32 -10.13 9.29 19.63
N ILE A 33 -9.29 8.26 19.55
CA ILE A 33 -9.71 6.87 19.49
C ILE A 33 -8.95 6.07 20.55
N PRO A 34 -9.63 5.23 21.37
CA PRO A 34 -8.93 4.37 22.31
C PRO A 34 -7.85 3.55 21.60
N ALA A 35 -6.66 3.46 22.19
CA ALA A 35 -5.49 2.81 21.59
C ALA A 35 -5.79 1.40 21.02
N ARG A 36 -6.64 0.64 21.68
CA ARG A 36 -7.06 -0.73 21.26
C ARG A 36 -7.70 -0.80 19.88
N PHE A 37 -8.28 0.29 19.39
CA PHE A 37 -8.91 0.37 18.08
C PHE A 37 -7.99 0.99 17.01
N SER A 38 -6.84 1.54 17.37
CA SER A 38 -5.97 2.28 16.45
C SER A 38 -5.51 1.42 15.27
N VAL A 39 -5.19 0.15 15.51
CA VAL A 39 -4.76 -0.79 14.47
C VAL A 39 -5.91 -1.13 13.51
N ALA A 40 -7.12 -1.28 14.03
CA ALA A 40 -8.32 -1.50 13.21
C ALA A 40 -8.65 -0.27 12.34
N VAL A 41 -8.43 0.92 12.88
CA VAL A 41 -8.61 2.19 12.13
C VAL A 41 -7.57 2.30 11.01
N LEU A 42 -6.32 1.93 11.25
CA LEU A 42 -5.30 1.86 10.18
C LEU A 42 -5.74 0.95 9.03
N PHE A 43 -6.28 -0.22 9.35
CA PHE A 43 -6.82 -1.15 8.35
C PHE A 43 -7.95 -0.51 7.52
N VAL A 44 -8.96 0.07 8.20
CA VAL A 44 -10.12 0.69 7.54
C VAL A 44 -9.71 1.87 6.67
N VAL A 45 -8.84 2.75 7.18
CA VAL A 45 -8.31 3.90 6.41
C VAL A 45 -7.55 3.41 5.17
N ALA A 46 -6.72 2.38 5.32
CA ALA A 46 -6.00 1.79 4.19
C ALA A 46 -6.96 1.19 3.14
N CYS A 47 -8.06 0.55 3.56
CA CYS A 47 -9.11 0.07 2.65
C CYS A 47 -9.68 1.22 1.79
N PHE A 48 -10.09 2.32 2.42
CA PHE A 48 -10.69 3.46 1.72
C PHE A 48 -9.70 4.17 0.80
N VAL A 49 -8.51 4.47 1.30
CA VAL A 49 -7.47 5.15 0.52
C VAL A 49 -7.11 4.31 -0.71
N SER A 50 -6.86 3.01 -0.52
CA SER A 50 -6.48 2.13 -1.62
C SER A 50 -7.59 1.93 -2.65
N THR A 51 -8.85 1.81 -2.23
CA THR A 51 -9.99 1.74 -3.15
C THR A 51 -10.08 3.00 -4.02
N SER A 52 -9.84 4.17 -3.41
CA SER A 52 -9.94 5.48 -4.08
C SER A 52 -8.75 5.78 -4.98
N MET A 53 -7.54 5.42 -4.55
CA MET A 53 -6.30 5.65 -5.32
C MET A 53 -6.04 4.58 -6.40
N GLY A 54 -6.60 3.39 -6.23
CA GLY A 54 -6.38 2.27 -7.14
C GLY A 54 -4.97 1.68 -7.09
N THR A 55 -4.31 1.75 -5.93
CA THR A 55 -2.97 1.19 -5.76
C THR A 55 -2.68 0.80 -4.32
N SER A 56 -2.34 -0.47 -4.11
CA SER A 56 -1.89 -0.97 -2.82
C SER A 56 -0.52 -0.41 -2.44
N VAL A 57 0.43 -0.37 -3.38
CA VAL A 57 1.78 0.14 -3.14
C VAL A 57 1.77 1.60 -2.71
N GLY A 58 1.00 2.45 -3.42
CA GLY A 58 0.85 3.86 -3.06
C GLY A 58 0.27 4.04 -1.67
N THR A 59 -0.77 3.28 -1.34
CA THR A 59 -1.41 3.32 -0.03
C THR A 59 -0.47 2.88 1.10
N ILE A 60 0.27 1.78 0.89
CA ILE A 60 1.25 1.27 1.87
C ILE A 60 2.32 2.32 2.14
N THR A 61 2.90 2.91 1.08
CA THR A 61 3.96 3.93 1.25
C THR A 61 3.49 5.18 1.98
N LEU A 62 2.21 5.53 1.85
CA LEU A 62 1.62 6.67 2.56
C LEU A 62 1.30 6.39 4.03
N ILE A 63 0.75 5.20 4.33
CA ILE A 63 0.17 4.93 5.65
C ILE A 63 1.17 4.22 6.58
N VAL A 64 2.15 3.47 6.08
CA VAL A 64 3.13 2.78 6.92
C VAL A 64 3.90 3.71 7.86
N PRO A 65 4.34 4.92 7.49
CA PRO A 65 4.96 5.84 8.44
C PRO A 65 4.05 6.18 9.63
N ILE A 66 2.74 6.34 9.39
CA ILE A 66 1.75 6.56 10.45
C ILE A 66 1.60 5.30 11.31
N ALA A 67 1.55 4.13 10.70
CA ALA A 67 1.46 2.85 11.41
C ALA A 67 2.70 2.61 12.30
N THR A 68 3.88 2.99 11.85
CA THR A 68 5.11 2.93 12.64
C THR A 68 5.03 3.86 13.85
N ALA A 69 4.60 5.10 13.65
CA ALA A 69 4.44 6.06 14.74
C ALA A 69 3.37 5.61 15.74
N VAL A 70 2.27 5.01 15.28
CA VAL A 70 1.23 4.40 16.15
C VAL A 70 1.82 3.25 16.97
N SER A 71 2.59 2.34 16.35
CA SER A 71 3.26 1.24 17.05
C SER A 71 4.17 1.75 18.17
N GLU A 72 5.03 2.72 17.88
CA GLU A 72 5.98 3.28 18.84
C GLU A 72 5.31 4.03 19.99
N THR A 73 4.17 4.69 19.71
CA THR A 73 3.44 5.48 20.69
C THR A 73 2.54 4.65 21.58
N SER A 74 1.89 3.63 21.02
CA SER A 74 0.89 2.81 21.70
C SER A 74 1.46 1.51 22.27
N GLY A 75 2.67 1.10 21.86
CA GLY A 75 3.27 -0.16 22.25
C GLY A 75 2.73 -1.39 21.52
N PHE A 76 1.86 -1.23 20.52
CA PHE A 76 1.46 -2.35 19.66
C PHE A 76 2.62 -2.87 18.82
N SER A 77 2.59 -4.16 18.51
CA SER A 77 3.56 -4.78 17.60
C SER A 77 3.59 -4.04 16.26
N LEU A 78 4.78 -3.63 15.82
CA LEU A 78 5.00 -3.02 14.52
C LEU A 78 4.49 -3.93 13.39
N ALA A 79 4.74 -5.23 13.52
CA ALA A 79 4.27 -6.22 12.55
C ALA A 79 2.74 -6.21 12.42
N LEU A 80 2.00 -6.08 13.52
CA LEU A 80 0.54 -6.01 13.50
C LEU A 80 0.05 -4.72 12.82
N CYS A 81 0.65 -3.57 13.16
CA CYS A 81 0.29 -2.28 12.56
C CYS A 81 0.55 -2.26 11.05
N VAL A 82 1.72 -2.73 10.62
CA VAL A 82 2.09 -2.77 9.21
C VAL A 82 1.25 -3.81 8.44
N ALA A 83 1.05 -5.01 8.99
CA ALA A 83 0.21 -6.04 8.37
C ALA A 83 -1.23 -5.55 8.18
N SER A 84 -1.76 -4.77 9.13
CA SER A 84 -3.11 -4.19 9.02
C SER A 84 -3.20 -3.20 7.85
N VAL A 85 -2.18 -2.35 7.68
CA VAL A 85 -2.12 -1.43 6.53
C VAL A 85 -2.01 -2.20 5.22
N ILE A 86 -1.15 -3.21 5.14
CA ILE A 86 -0.99 -4.05 3.94
C ILE A 86 -2.31 -4.74 3.60
N GLY A 87 -2.95 -5.38 4.57
CA GLY A 87 -4.24 -6.07 4.37
C GLY A 87 -5.33 -5.12 3.88
N GLY A 88 -5.45 -3.94 4.47
CA GLY A 88 -6.39 -2.90 4.03
C GLY A 88 -6.09 -2.38 2.63
N ALA A 89 -4.81 -2.14 2.33
CA ALA A 89 -4.37 -1.68 1.02
C ALA A 89 -4.65 -2.72 -0.08
N MET A 90 -4.39 -3.99 0.19
CA MET A 90 -4.69 -5.09 -0.73
C MET A 90 -6.19 -5.25 -0.98
N PHE A 91 -7.02 -5.14 0.08
CA PHE A 91 -8.48 -5.14 -0.06
C PHE A 91 -8.96 -4.01 -0.97
N GLY A 92 -8.50 -2.78 -0.73
CA GLY A 92 -8.92 -1.61 -1.50
C GLY A 92 -8.50 -1.69 -2.97
N ASP A 93 -7.28 -2.12 -3.24
CA ASP A 93 -6.75 -2.31 -4.60
C ASP A 93 -7.60 -3.33 -5.39
N ASN A 94 -7.96 -4.44 -4.75
CA ASN A 94 -8.81 -5.46 -5.36
C ASN A 94 -10.22 -4.97 -5.72
N LEU A 95 -10.75 -4.00 -5.01
CA LEU A 95 -12.11 -3.45 -5.23
C LEU A 95 -12.11 -2.12 -5.99
N SER A 96 -10.97 -1.55 -6.28
CA SER A 96 -10.89 -0.30 -7.03
C SER A 96 -11.23 -0.51 -8.51
N PHE A 97 -12.01 0.43 -9.07
CA PHE A 97 -12.31 0.47 -10.52
C PHE A 97 -11.17 1.06 -11.36
N ILE A 98 -10.26 1.79 -10.72
CA ILE A 98 -9.14 2.48 -11.38
C ILE A 98 -7.79 1.79 -11.14
N SER A 99 -7.80 0.66 -10.43
CA SER A 99 -6.59 -0.12 -10.16
C SER A 99 -6.01 -0.71 -11.43
N ASP A 100 -4.68 -0.62 -11.57
CA ASP A 100 -3.93 -1.24 -12.67
C ASP A 100 -4.19 -2.75 -12.73
N THR A 101 -4.30 -3.42 -11.59
CA THR A 101 -4.61 -4.85 -11.50
C THR A 101 -6.00 -5.16 -12.04
N THR A 102 -7.00 -4.32 -11.68
CA THR A 102 -8.37 -4.46 -12.18
C THR A 102 -8.45 -4.24 -13.69
N ILE A 103 -7.80 -3.18 -14.17
CA ILE A 103 -7.75 -2.84 -15.60
C ILE A 103 -7.07 -3.96 -16.38
N ALA A 104 -5.93 -4.46 -15.90
CA ALA A 104 -5.19 -5.54 -16.54
C ALA A 104 -6.03 -6.83 -16.62
N ALA A 105 -6.66 -7.24 -15.52
CA ALA A 105 -7.49 -8.44 -15.46
C ALA A 105 -8.72 -8.34 -16.39
N CYS A 106 -9.45 -7.23 -16.32
CA CYS A 106 -10.66 -7.05 -17.13
C CYS A 106 -10.36 -6.94 -18.62
N ASN A 107 -9.31 -6.20 -19.00
CA ASN A 107 -8.92 -6.08 -20.41
C ASN A 107 -8.41 -7.40 -20.98
N GLY A 108 -7.62 -8.15 -20.21
CA GLY A 108 -7.10 -9.44 -20.65
C GLY A 108 -8.19 -10.51 -20.84
N GLN A 109 -9.19 -10.50 -19.96
CA GLN A 109 -10.29 -11.48 -20.00
C GLN A 109 -11.53 -10.98 -20.76
N GLY A 110 -11.51 -9.75 -21.27
CA GLY A 110 -12.65 -9.17 -22.01
C GLY A 110 -13.92 -9.02 -21.17
N CYS A 111 -13.80 -8.86 -19.86
CA CYS A 111 -14.94 -8.71 -18.94
C CYS A 111 -15.17 -7.24 -18.53
N ALA A 112 -16.42 -6.90 -18.16
CA ALA A 112 -16.72 -5.58 -17.66
C ALA A 112 -16.22 -5.41 -16.22
N MET A 113 -15.63 -4.25 -15.89
CA MET A 113 -15.15 -3.93 -14.55
C MET A 113 -16.24 -4.06 -13.48
N LYS A 114 -17.48 -3.76 -13.83
CA LYS A 114 -18.64 -3.88 -12.93
C LYS A 114 -18.88 -5.34 -12.51
N ASP A 115 -18.71 -6.28 -13.43
CA ASP A 115 -18.90 -7.70 -13.15
C ASP A 115 -17.78 -8.22 -12.24
N LYS A 116 -16.53 -7.84 -12.55
CA LYS A 116 -15.37 -8.14 -11.69
C LYS A 116 -15.56 -7.58 -10.28
N PHE A 117 -16.02 -6.33 -10.15
CA PHE A 117 -16.27 -5.73 -8.84
C PHE A 117 -17.32 -6.52 -8.05
N ARG A 118 -18.45 -6.87 -8.68
CA ARG A 118 -19.52 -7.63 -8.04
C ARG A 118 -19.05 -8.98 -7.52
N GLU A 119 -18.30 -9.73 -8.33
CA GLU A 119 -17.78 -11.04 -7.95
C GLU A 119 -16.71 -10.90 -6.84
N ASN A 120 -15.76 -9.99 -7.01
CA ASN A 120 -14.71 -9.77 -6.03
C ASN A 120 -15.23 -9.22 -4.69
N PHE A 121 -16.27 -8.39 -4.71
CA PHE A 121 -16.87 -7.87 -3.48
C PHE A 121 -17.39 -9.00 -2.59
N GLY A 122 -18.05 -9.99 -3.20
CA GLY A 122 -18.55 -11.16 -2.47
C GLY A 122 -17.44 -12.03 -1.85
N ILE A 123 -16.22 -12.00 -2.40
CA ILE A 123 -15.06 -12.75 -1.92
C ILE A 123 -14.24 -11.92 -0.93
N ALA A 124 -13.93 -10.68 -1.30
CA ALA A 124 -13.03 -9.83 -0.54
C ALA A 124 -13.66 -9.29 0.75
N LEU A 125 -14.96 -8.96 0.74
CA LEU A 125 -15.64 -8.41 1.92
C LEU A 125 -15.66 -9.37 3.11
N PRO A 126 -16.02 -10.65 2.96
CA PRO A 126 -15.92 -11.61 4.07
C PRO A 126 -14.50 -11.76 4.60
N ALA A 127 -13.49 -11.76 3.72
CA ALA A 127 -12.10 -11.81 4.10
C ALA A 127 -11.66 -10.56 4.88
N ALA A 128 -12.10 -9.37 4.46
CA ALA A 128 -11.82 -8.13 5.16
C ALA A 128 -12.49 -8.09 6.55
N ILE A 129 -13.74 -8.56 6.67
CA ILE A 129 -14.43 -8.66 7.96
C ILE A 129 -13.69 -9.63 8.87
N ALA A 130 -13.28 -10.78 8.36
CA ALA A 130 -12.50 -11.76 9.14
C ALA A 130 -11.14 -11.18 9.58
N SER A 131 -10.45 -10.45 8.69
CA SER A 131 -9.19 -9.77 9.00
C SER A 131 -9.39 -8.70 10.07
N LEU A 132 -10.43 -7.87 9.94
CA LEU A 132 -10.76 -6.85 10.93
C LEU A 132 -11.09 -7.47 12.30
N ALA A 133 -11.86 -8.56 12.31
CA ALA A 133 -12.16 -9.30 13.54
C ALA A 133 -10.87 -9.85 14.17
N LEU A 134 -9.98 -10.45 13.38
CA LEU A 134 -8.69 -10.96 13.86
C LEU A 134 -7.81 -9.83 14.41
N ILE A 135 -7.72 -8.70 13.69
CA ILE A 135 -6.99 -7.51 14.16
C ILE A 135 -7.51 -7.06 15.51
N LEU A 136 -8.83 -6.96 15.67
CA LEU A 136 -9.46 -6.58 16.94
C LEU A 136 -9.13 -7.58 18.04
N VAL A 137 -9.31 -8.88 17.79
CA VAL A 137 -8.98 -9.93 18.75
C VAL A 137 -7.53 -9.83 19.19
N VAL A 138 -6.58 -9.74 18.26
CA VAL A 138 -5.16 -9.62 18.58
C VAL A 138 -4.86 -8.31 19.32
N SER A 139 -5.48 -7.18 18.91
CA SER A 139 -5.31 -5.89 19.58
C SER A 139 -5.83 -5.90 21.02
N PHE A 140 -6.93 -6.61 21.28
CA PHE A 140 -7.47 -6.76 22.64
C PHE A 140 -6.66 -7.70 23.54
N HIS A 141 -5.88 -8.62 22.96
CA HIS A 141 -4.99 -9.52 23.69
C HIS A 141 -3.59 -8.93 23.93
N GLN A 142 -3.22 -7.91 23.16
CA GLN A 142 -2.03 -7.14 23.47
C GLN A 142 -2.41 -6.09 24.52
N ASP A 143 -1.65 -5.99 25.61
CA ASP A 143 -1.76 -4.87 26.53
C ASP A 143 -0.97 -3.69 25.96
N PRO A 144 -1.63 -2.75 25.28
CA PRO A 144 -0.96 -1.52 24.90
C PRO A 144 -0.57 -0.82 26.20
N GLY A 145 0.71 -0.48 26.31
CA GLY A 145 1.15 0.41 27.39
C GLY A 145 0.31 1.68 27.37
N ALA A 146 0.32 2.45 28.47
CA ALA A 146 -0.30 3.76 28.43
C ALA A 146 0.28 4.56 27.28
N ALA A 147 -0.53 4.85 26.28
CA ALA A 147 -0.10 5.60 25.10
C ALA A 147 0.45 6.96 25.55
N ILE A 148 1.75 7.18 25.37
CA ILE A 148 2.38 8.45 25.75
C ILE A 148 2.08 9.45 24.62
N ILE A 149 0.94 10.13 24.75
CA ILE A 149 0.54 11.18 23.82
C ILE A 149 1.35 12.43 24.16
N LYS A 150 2.29 12.79 23.27
CA LYS A 150 3.03 14.05 23.38
C LYS A 150 2.23 15.20 22.76
N PRO A 151 2.51 16.45 23.15
CA PRO A 151 1.96 17.60 22.47
C PRO A 151 2.30 17.53 20.97
N TYR A 152 1.30 17.65 20.11
CA TYR A 152 1.45 17.59 18.66
C TYR A 152 1.05 18.93 18.03
N ASN A 153 1.68 19.23 16.89
CA ASN A 153 1.40 20.47 16.17
C ASN A 153 0.43 20.19 15.03
N LEU A 154 -0.77 20.78 15.10
CA LEU A 154 -1.81 20.62 14.08
C LEU A 154 -1.36 21.05 12.67
N ILE A 155 -0.44 22.01 12.57
CA ILE A 155 0.07 22.50 11.30
C ILE A 155 0.90 21.40 10.59
N GLN A 156 1.63 20.58 11.36
CA GLN A 156 2.43 19.46 10.83
C GLN A 156 1.58 18.31 10.28
N LEU A 157 0.31 18.25 10.68
CA LEU A 157 -0.63 17.25 10.17
C LEU A 157 -1.09 17.55 8.74
N ILE A 158 -1.07 18.82 8.33
CA ILE A 158 -1.65 19.27 7.06
C ILE A 158 -1.10 18.49 5.86
N PRO A 159 0.21 18.24 5.69
CA PRO A 159 0.71 17.48 4.54
C PRO A 159 0.13 16.07 4.47
N TYR A 160 0.07 15.36 5.60
CA TYR A 160 -0.53 14.02 5.64
C TYR A 160 -2.04 14.05 5.42
N LEU A 161 -2.75 15.03 5.98
CA LEU A 161 -4.20 15.18 5.77
C LEU A 161 -4.51 15.49 4.30
N LEU A 162 -3.71 16.34 3.64
CA LEU A 162 -3.86 16.61 2.20
C LEU A 162 -3.61 15.37 1.36
N VAL A 163 -2.59 14.59 1.70
CA VAL A 163 -2.26 13.35 1.03
C VAL A 163 -3.36 12.31 1.22
N LEU A 164 -3.85 12.12 2.44
CA LEU A 164 -4.97 11.21 2.73
C LEU A 164 -6.26 11.65 2.04
N ALA A 165 -6.59 12.95 2.11
CA ALA A 165 -7.77 13.50 1.44
C ALA A 165 -7.67 13.35 -0.08
N GLY A 166 -6.51 13.62 -0.67
CA GLY A 166 -6.24 13.40 -2.09
C GLY A 166 -6.37 11.93 -2.48
N GLY A 167 -5.88 11.02 -1.64
CA GLY A 167 -6.06 9.58 -1.81
C GLY A 167 -7.53 9.16 -1.79
N ILE A 168 -8.29 9.63 -0.80
CA ILE A 168 -9.74 9.36 -0.70
C ILE A 168 -10.50 9.96 -1.89
N ALA A 169 -10.06 11.11 -2.41
CA ALA A 169 -10.65 11.73 -3.60
C ALA A 169 -10.28 11.02 -4.92
N GLY A 170 -9.45 9.97 -4.88
CA GLY A 170 -9.04 9.21 -6.06
C GLY A 170 -8.03 9.95 -6.96
N ILE A 171 -7.30 10.94 -6.42
CA ILE A 171 -6.25 11.62 -7.17
C ILE A 171 -5.05 10.69 -7.35
N GLN A 172 -4.41 10.77 -8.50
CA GLN A 172 -3.25 9.94 -8.82
C GLN A 172 -2.14 10.08 -7.75
N VAL A 173 -1.57 8.96 -7.30
CA VAL A 173 -0.57 8.86 -6.20
C VAL A 173 0.57 9.86 -6.37
N PHE A 174 1.13 9.95 -7.58
CA PHE A 174 2.25 10.85 -7.86
C PHE A 174 1.89 12.33 -7.60
N VAL A 175 0.69 12.76 -8.04
CA VAL A 175 0.20 14.13 -7.82
C VAL A 175 -0.03 14.40 -6.34
N VAL A 176 -0.63 13.43 -5.64
CA VAL A 176 -0.88 13.52 -4.19
C VAL A 176 0.42 13.64 -3.41
N LEU A 177 1.44 12.85 -3.76
CA LEU A 177 2.77 12.94 -3.14
C LEU A 177 3.44 14.30 -3.42
N LEU A 178 3.34 14.82 -4.65
CA LEU A 178 3.87 16.15 -4.97
C LEU A 178 3.18 17.25 -4.14
N VAL A 179 1.87 17.21 -4.00
CA VAL A 179 1.13 18.14 -3.14
C VAL A 179 1.59 18.02 -1.69
N GLY A 180 1.81 16.80 -1.21
CA GLY A 180 2.36 16.53 0.12
C GLY A 180 3.77 17.10 0.30
N ILE A 181 4.66 16.91 -0.68
CA ILE A 181 6.03 17.46 -0.67
C ILE A 181 6.01 18.98 -0.63
N VAL A 182 5.24 19.61 -1.52
CA VAL A 182 5.18 21.08 -1.60
C VAL A 182 4.59 21.68 -0.33
N SER A 183 3.46 21.15 0.14
CA SER A 183 2.83 21.62 1.38
C SER A 183 3.71 21.36 2.62
N GLY A 184 4.36 20.21 2.69
CA GLY A 184 5.33 19.88 3.73
C GLY A 184 6.52 20.84 3.75
N ALA A 185 7.09 21.11 2.58
CA ALA A 185 8.21 22.04 2.45
C ALA A 185 7.83 23.45 2.92
N ILE A 186 6.68 23.97 2.51
CA ILE A 186 6.19 25.29 2.93
C ILE A 186 6.02 25.34 4.45
N ILE A 187 5.42 24.31 5.04
CA ILE A 187 5.12 24.27 6.48
C ILE A 187 6.39 24.11 7.30
N MET A 188 7.29 23.21 6.92
CA MET A 188 8.51 22.95 7.68
C MET A 188 9.50 24.12 7.63
N LEU A 189 9.63 24.76 6.47
CA LEU A 189 10.44 25.99 6.31
C LEU A 189 9.78 27.19 7.01
N GLY A 190 8.47 27.35 6.83
CA GLY A 190 7.72 28.48 7.39
C GLY A 190 7.61 28.44 8.91
N SER A 191 7.61 27.23 9.51
CA SER A 191 7.63 27.04 10.98
C SER A 191 9.04 27.10 11.58
N GLY A 192 10.09 27.25 10.76
CA GLY A 192 11.47 27.28 11.22
C GLY A 192 12.00 25.95 11.79
N GLN A 193 11.34 24.85 11.48
CA GLN A 193 11.75 23.51 11.96
C GLN A 193 12.91 22.93 11.18
N THR A 194 13.06 23.34 9.94
CA THR A 194 14.19 22.95 9.09
C THR A 194 14.71 24.15 8.33
N THR A 195 16.01 24.19 8.09
CA THR A 195 16.62 25.14 7.17
C THR A 195 16.49 24.62 5.72
N PRO A 196 16.57 25.50 4.70
CA PRO A 196 16.52 25.07 3.30
C PRO A 196 17.58 24.01 2.95
N TRP A 197 18.77 24.11 3.57
CA TRP A 197 19.84 23.16 3.36
C TRP A 197 19.55 21.79 3.99
N GLU A 198 19.10 21.77 5.23
CA GLU A 198 18.66 20.53 5.90
C GLU A 198 17.51 19.87 5.16
N MET A 199 16.55 20.64 4.66
CA MET A 199 15.45 20.10 3.86
C MET A 199 15.95 19.37 2.61
N LEU A 200 16.86 19.97 1.84
CA LEU A 200 17.46 19.32 0.67
C LEU A 200 18.21 18.04 1.06
N THR A 201 18.94 18.06 2.17
CA THR A 201 19.64 16.90 2.69
C THR A 201 18.65 15.79 3.09
N ASN A 202 17.56 16.14 3.77
CA ASN A 202 16.51 15.21 4.18
C ASN A 202 15.75 14.63 2.98
N MET A 203 15.46 15.45 1.95
CA MET A 203 14.90 14.99 0.69
C MET A 203 15.82 13.95 0.03
N GLY A 204 17.12 14.26 -0.05
CA GLY A 204 18.11 13.35 -0.58
C GLY A 204 18.20 12.03 0.20
N SER A 205 18.23 12.12 1.52
CA SER A 205 18.25 10.93 2.40
C SER A 205 17.00 10.09 2.26
N GLY A 206 15.81 10.70 2.22
CA GLY A 206 14.55 10.00 2.04
C GLY A 206 14.47 9.31 0.67
N THR A 207 14.90 9.99 -0.39
CA THR A 207 14.98 9.41 -1.74
C THR A 207 15.97 8.25 -1.80
N SER A 208 17.16 8.43 -1.19
CA SER A 208 18.19 7.37 -1.13
C SER A 208 17.73 6.16 -0.32
N GLY A 209 16.93 6.35 0.72
CA GLY A 209 16.33 5.27 1.50
C GLY A 209 15.40 4.36 0.69
N MET A 210 14.85 4.85 -0.43
CA MET A 210 14.02 4.05 -1.35
C MET A 210 14.82 3.44 -2.51
N PHE A 211 16.13 3.70 -2.58
CA PHE A 211 16.98 3.22 -3.69
C PHE A 211 17.04 1.69 -3.74
N GLU A 212 17.28 1.03 -2.62
CA GLU A 212 17.36 -0.43 -2.55
C GLU A 212 16.06 -1.09 -3.03
N THR A 213 14.91 -0.64 -2.51
CA THR A 213 13.59 -1.12 -2.93
C THR A 213 13.35 -0.91 -4.43
N SER A 214 13.77 0.25 -4.94
CA SER A 214 13.65 0.57 -6.37
C SER A 214 14.51 -0.32 -7.23
N MET A 215 15.75 -0.60 -6.81
CA MET A 215 16.68 -1.48 -7.53
C MET A 215 16.19 -2.93 -7.52
N VAL A 216 15.69 -3.42 -6.40
CA VAL A 216 15.07 -4.75 -6.32
C VAL A 216 13.90 -4.86 -7.30
N ALA A 217 13.01 -3.87 -7.33
CA ALA A 217 11.87 -3.87 -8.26
C ALA A 217 12.31 -3.89 -9.73
N ILE A 218 13.36 -3.15 -10.09
CA ILE A 218 13.91 -3.14 -11.46
C ILE A 218 14.53 -4.49 -11.81
N LEU A 219 15.35 -5.05 -10.92
CA LEU A 219 16.02 -6.34 -11.15
C LEU A 219 15.02 -7.48 -11.27
N VAL A 220 13.99 -7.50 -10.41
CA VAL A 220 12.91 -8.49 -10.51
C VAL A 220 12.17 -8.35 -11.83
N ALA A 221 11.81 -7.15 -12.26
CA ALA A 221 11.15 -6.91 -13.54
C ALA A 221 12.01 -7.38 -14.72
N ALA A 222 13.32 -7.13 -14.70
CA ALA A 222 14.25 -7.61 -15.72
C ALA A 222 14.35 -9.15 -15.75
N MET A 223 14.44 -9.78 -14.58
CA MET A 223 14.47 -11.24 -14.46
C MET A 223 13.17 -11.87 -14.99
N CYS A 224 12.01 -11.29 -14.67
CA CYS A 224 10.73 -11.76 -15.18
C CYS A 224 10.62 -11.63 -16.71
N ALA A 225 11.15 -10.53 -17.27
CA ALA A 225 11.21 -10.37 -18.72
C ALA A 225 12.05 -11.48 -19.40
N LEU A 226 13.19 -11.85 -18.80
CA LEU A 226 14.00 -12.97 -19.28
C LEU A 226 13.26 -14.32 -19.17
N ILE A 227 12.64 -14.60 -18.03
CA ILE A 227 11.87 -15.84 -17.84
C ILE A 227 10.75 -15.94 -18.88
N ARG A 228 10.09 -14.83 -19.20
CA ARG A 228 9.06 -14.76 -20.24
C ARG A 228 9.63 -15.05 -21.63
N GLU A 229 10.72 -14.38 -21.99
CA GLU A 229 11.36 -14.53 -23.30
C GLU A 229 11.82 -15.98 -23.58
N TYR A 230 12.31 -16.66 -22.54
CA TYR A 230 12.77 -18.05 -22.63
C TYR A 230 11.67 -19.09 -22.38
N GLY A 231 10.40 -18.70 -22.40
CA GLY A 231 9.25 -19.62 -22.30
C GLY A 231 9.06 -20.27 -20.92
N GLY A 232 9.68 -19.71 -19.87
CA GLY A 232 9.53 -20.27 -18.52
C GLY A 232 8.09 -20.25 -18.01
N PHE A 233 7.32 -19.20 -18.36
CA PHE A 233 5.91 -19.13 -18.01
C PHE A 233 5.05 -20.10 -18.83
N ASP A 234 5.36 -20.31 -20.11
CA ASP A 234 4.65 -21.29 -20.95
C ASP A 234 4.85 -22.72 -20.44
N ALA A 235 6.04 -23.02 -19.92
CA ALA A 235 6.32 -24.31 -19.29
C ALA A 235 5.50 -24.51 -18.02
N LEU A 236 5.37 -23.48 -17.17
CA LEU A 236 4.53 -23.48 -15.97
C LEU A 236 3.05 -23.69 -16.33
N LEU A 237 2.55 -22.96 -17.31
CA LEU A 237 1.19 -23.07 -17.82
C LEU A 237 0.89 -24.48 -18.33
N THR A 238 1.79 -25.05 -19.14
CA THR A 238 1.66 -26.41 -19.66
C THR A 238 1.59 -27.43 -18.51
N GLY A 239 2.39 -27.23 -17.47
CA GLY A 239 2.36 -28.08 -16.27
C GLY A 239 1.02 -28.02 -15.53
N ILE A 240 0.47 -26.81 -15.35
CA ILE A 240 -0.81 -26.60 -14.67
C ILE A 240 -1.97 -27.22 -15.45
N HIS A 241 -2.03 -27.02 -16.78
CA HIS A 241 -3.06 -27.60 -17.63
C HIS A 241 -3.06 -29.14 -17.61
N LYS A 242 -1.90 -29.78 -17.41
CA LYS A 242 -1.83 -31.25 -17.27
C LYS A 242 -2.45 -31.76 -15.97
N VAL A 243 -2.34 -30.99 -14.91
CA VAL A 243 -2.78 -31.38 -13.55
C VAL A 243 -4.22 -30.97 -13.30
N PHE A 244 -4.59 -29.76 -13.66
CA PHE A 244 -5.90 -29.16 -13.35
C PHE A 244 -6.82 -29.23 -14.57
N LYS A 245 -7.78 -30.16 -14.55
CA LYS A 245 -8.76 -30.37 -15.62
C LYS A 245 -10.15 -29.88 -15.22
N GLY A 246 -10.91 -29.40 -16.22
CA GLY A 246 -12.29 -28.92 -16.03
C GLY A 246 -12.35 -27.50 -15.44
N ARG A 247 -13.58 -26.92 -15.38
CA ARG A 247 -13.80 -25.50 -15.01
C ARG A 247 -13.28 -25.16 -13.62
N LYS A 248 -13.57 -25.98 -12.61
CA LYS A 248 -13.09 -25.74 -11.24
C LYS A 248 -11.58 -25.94 -11.10
N GLY A 249 -11.04 -26.96 -11.79
CA GLY A 249 -9.61 -27.22 -11.84
C GLY A 249 -8.86 -26.07 -12.52
N GLY A 250 -9.37 -25.57 -13.63
CA GLY A 250 -8.82 -24.41 -14.32
C GLY A 250 -8.81 -23.14 -13.44
N GLN A 251 -9.90 -22.87 -12.72
CA GLN A 251 -9.96 -21.73 -11.79
C GLN A 251 -8.92 -21.85 -10.66
N PHE A 252 -8.79 -23.03 -10.07
CA PHE A 252 -7.80 -23.27 -9.01
C PHE A 252 -6.36 -23.21 -9.56
N GLY A 253 -6.13 -23.82 -10.73
CA GLY A 253 -4.84 -23.79 -11.39
C GLY A 253 -4.41 -22.36 -11.77
N MET A 254 -5.35 -21.55 -12.26
CA MET A 254 -5.11 -20.13 -12.54
C MET A 254 -4.77 -19.34 -11.27
N GLY A 255 -5.52 -19.57 -10.17
CA GLY A 255 -5.22 -18.94 -8.90
C GLY A 255 -3.82 -19.31 -8.38
N LEU A 256 -3.43 -20.57 -8.47
CA LEU A 256 -2.09 -21.04 -8.09
C LEU A 256 -1.01 -20.42 -8.98
N LEU A 257 -1.26 -20.34 -10.29
CA LEU A 257 -0.33 -19.74 -11.25
C LEU A 257 -0.12 -18.27 -10.97
N VAL A 258 -1.21 -17.49 -10.89
CA VAL A 258 -1.11 -16.05 -10.62
C VAL A 258 -0.44 -15.81 -9.27
N GLY A 259 -0.76 -16.60 -8.24
CA GLY A 259 -0.11 -16.51 -6.93
C GLY A 259 1.39 -16.81 -6.97
N THR A 260 1.80 -17.85 -7.70
CA THR A 260 3.24 -18.14 -7.87
C THR A 260 3.97 -17.08 -8.69
N MET A 261 3.33 -16.58 -9.73
CA MET A 261 3.85 -15.46 -10.52
C MET A 261 3.96 -14.19 -9.69
N ASP A 262 2.99 -13.89 -8.84
CA ASP A 262 3.00 -12.73 -7.97
C ASP A 262 4.16 -12.78 -6.96
N ILE A 263 4.40 -13.93 -6.36
CA ILE A 263 5.58 -14.15 -5.50
C ILE A 263 6.87 -13.94 -6.28
N ALA A 264 6.94 -14.46 -7.52
CA ALA A 264 8.15 -14.38 -8.34
C ALA A 264 8.41 -12.96 -8.87
N THR A 265 7.36 -12.22 -9.22
CA THR A 265 7.46 -10.88 -9.83
C THR A 265 7.40 -9.75 -8.81
N ALA A 266 6.94 -10.05 -7.59
CA ALA A 266 6.60 -9.05 -6.56
C ALA A 266 5.70 -7.93 -7.11
N ASN A 267 4.84 -8.25 -8.09
CA ASN A 267 4.01 -7.28 -8.80
C ASN A 267 2.73 -7.91 -9.33
N ASN A 268 1.61 -7.64 -8.68
CA ASN A 268 0.30 -8.18 -9.02
C ASN A 268 -0.11 -7.89 -10.47
N THR A 269 0.14 -6.68 -10.96
CA THR A 269 -0.24 -6.27 -12.32
C THR A 269 0.52 -7.08 -13.36
N VAL A 270 1.83 -7.27 -13.14
CA VAL A 270 2.67 -8.09 -14.04
C VAL A 270 2.21 -9.54 -14.03
N ALA A 271 1.96 -10.12 -12.86
CA ALA A 271 1.47 -11.49 -12.74
C ALA A 271 0.15 -11.70 -13.49
N ILE A 272 -0.79 -10.76 -13.35
CA ILE A 272 -2.09 -10.79 -14.05
C ILE A 272 -1.90 -10.67 -15.56
N VAL A 273 -1.11 -9.72 -16.04
CA VAL A 273 -0.87 -9.52 -17.47
C VAL A 273 -0.21 -10.75 -18.09
N MET A 274 0.68 -11.41 -17.37
CA MET A 274 1.34 -12.64 -17.84
C MET A 274 0.39 -13.84 -17.89
N ALA A 275 -0.57 -13.91 -16.98
CA ALA A 275 -1.56 -14.99 -16.92
C ALA A 275 -2.76 -14.77 -17.88
N ASN A 276 -2.95 -13.56 -18.39
CA ASN A 276 -4.11 -13.22 -19.23
C ASN A 276 -4.27 -13.99 -20.57
N PRO A 277 -3.21 -14.47 -21.25
CA PRO A 277 -3.37 -15.22 -22.49
C PRO A 277 -3.98 -16.62 -22.34
N ILE A 278 -4.40 -16.99 -21.14
CA ILE A 278 -4.89 -18.31 -20.75
C ILE A 278 -6.40 -18.31 -20.58
#